data_9575a7e5112b6a9abaee71999126f9cc
#
_entry.id   9575a7e5112b6a9abaee71999126f9cc
#
_cell.length_a   1.000
_cell.length_b   1.000
_cell.length_c   1.000
_cell.angle_alpha   90.00
_cell.angle_beta   90.00
_cell.angle_gamma   90.00
#
_symmetry.space_group_name_H-M   'P 1'
#
loop_
_entity.id
_entity.type
_entity.pdbx_description
1 polymer ?
#
loop_
_entity_poly.entity_id
_entity_poly.type
_entity_poly.pdbx_seq_one_letter_code
_entity_poly.pdbx_strand_id
1 'polypeptide(L)'
;MLSLSTCQIYGQSTLSKGSVFHTIGSDYAHPRTHSCQNELTDSQDIEDTIDAENVCTPSADSIRAYLPLVSLPLKSIKVNSPFGMRRDPMNHRKNRFHSGVDLAAKYESVYSVLPGTVSAAGYSENGGNYITVDHGVCSCSYLHLSKIGVSKGQHVNAGQVIGISGNSGQRTTGPHLHFSVRCNDSRGKKYFNPMLILGFVKEQLLQYQQSQ
;
A
#
# COMPACT_ATOMS: atom_id res chain seq x y z
N MET A 1 -40.86 -46.49 6.88
CA MET A 1 -40.43 -45.42 7.83
C MET A 1 -38.92 -45.52 8.01
N LEU A 2 -38.15 -44.76 7.27
CA LEU A 2 -36.73 -44.52 7.55
C LEU A 2 -36.32 -43.36 6.67
N SER A 3 -36.06 -42.24 7.29
CA SER A 3 -35.65 -40.98 6.73
C SER A 3 -34.15 -41.05 6.38
N LEU A 4 -33.80 -40.82 5.12
CA LEU A 4 -32.41 -40.63 4.66
C LEU A 4 -32.11 -39.16 4.63
N SER A 5 -31.29 -38.71 5.58
CA SER A 5 -30.64 -37.40 5.59
C SER A 5 -29.48 -37.38 4.59
N THR A 6 -29.60 -36.58 3.56
CA THR A 6 -28.51 -36.29 2.64
C THR A 6 -27.59 -35.24 3.27
N CYS A 7 -26.38 -35.65 3.62
CA CYS A 7 -25.31 -34.76 4.05
C CYS A 7 -24.66 -34.16 2.80
N GLN A 8 -24.88 -32.87 2.56
CA GLN A 8 -24.17 -32.10 1.55
C GLN A 8 -22.80 -31.67 2.10
N ILE A 9 -21.76 -32.26 1.51
CA ILE A 9 -20.37 -31.87 1.79
C ILE A 9 -20.07 -30.59 0.99
N TYR A 10 -20.02 -29.46 1.67
CA TYR A 10 -19.43 -28.25 1.11
C TYR A 10 -17.93 -28.41 1.12
N GLY A 11 -17.33 -28.55 -0.07
CA GLY A 11 -15.90 -28.47 -0.25
C GLY A 11 -15.40 -27.07 0.05
N GLN A 12 -14.76 -26.89 1.20
CA GLN A 12 -13.99 -25.70 1.49
C GLN A 12 -12.70 -25.76 0.66
N SER A 13 -12.65 -24.99 -0.41
CA SER A 13 -11.41 -24.66 -1.08
C SER A 13 -10.59 -23.78 -0.13
N THR A 14 -9.63 -24.37 0.56
CA THR A 14 -8.60 -23.64 1.29
C THR A 14 -7.75 -22.88 0.27
N LEU A 15 -8.06 -21.62 0.05
CA LEU A 15 -7.13 -20.66 -0.56
C LEU A 15 -5.89 -20.61 0.32
N SER A 16 -4.81 -21.19 -0.17
CA SER A 16 -3.47 -21.07 0.39
C SER A 16 -3.20 -19.56 0.60
N LYS A 17 -3.10 -19.15 1.85
CA LYS A 17 -2.63 -17.82 2.25
C LYS A 17 -1.12 -17.72 2.03
N GLY A 18 -0.66 -17.93 0.81
CA GLY A 18 0.66 -17.55 0.35
C GLY A 18 0.63 -16.07 -0.01
N SER A 19 0.73 -15.23 0.97
CA SER A 19 0.56 -13.81 0.78
C SER A 19 1.81 -13.20 0.18
N VAL A 20 1.66 -12.68 -1.02
CA VAL A 20 2.64 -11.77 -1.67
C VAL A 20 2.99 -10.58 -0.76
N PHE A 21 2.18 -10.30 0.26
CA PHE A 21 2.32 -9.18 1.19
C PHE A 21 3.11 -9.50 2.46
N HIS A 22 3.34 -10.78 2.80
CA HIS A 22 4.18 -11.16 3.95
C HIS A 22 5.66 -10.81 3.75
N THR A 23 6.10 -10.67 2.49
CA THR A 23 7.50 -10.37 2.15
C THR A 23 7.82 -8.87 2.22
N ILE A 24 6.80 -7.99 2.19
CA ILE A 24 7.01 -6.54 2.22
C ILE A 24 7.44 -6.04 3.61
N GLY A 25 7.12 -6.79 4.67
CA GLY A 25 7.43 -6.41 6.04
C GLY A 25 8.80 -6.85 6.56
N SER A 26 9.48 -7.81 5.88
CA SER A 26 10.71 -8.42 6.40
C SER A 26 12.00 -7.69 6.02
N ASP A 27 11.96 -6.84 4.96
CA ASP A 27 13.17 -6.22 4.43
C ASP A 27 13.36 -4.75 4.83
N TYR A 28 12.43 -4.17 5.56
CA TYR A 28 12.62 -2.86 6.15
C TYR A 28 13.42 -3.00 7.44
N ALA A 29 14.69 -2.61 7.39
CA ALA A 29 15.57 -2.56 8.55
C ALA A 29 14.88 -1.79 9.68
N HIS A 30 14.66 -2.50 10.79
CA HIS A 30 14.21 -1.89 12.04
C HIS A 30 15.18 -0.78 12.43
N PRO A 31 14.69 0.38 12.94
CA PRO A 31 15.57 1.33 13.57
C PRO A 31 16.31 0.59 14.69
N ARG A 32 17.64 0.66 14.67
CA ARG A 32 18.50 0.02 15.67
C ARG A 32 18.07 0.46 17.06
N THR A 33 17.54 -0.48 17.82
CA THR A 33 17.35 -0.31 19.24
C THR A 33 18.74 -0.23 19.90
N HIS A 34 18.96 0.76 20.74
CA HIS A 34 20.16 0.89 21.54
C HIS A 34 20.40 -0.39 22.32
N SER A 35 21.62 -0.92 22.20
CA SER A 35 22.10 -2.12 22.82
C SER A 35 22.01 -2.03 24.34
N CYS A 36 21.30 -2.94 24.97
CA CYS A 36 21.65 -3.40 26.30
C CYS A 36 22.80 -4.39 26.14
N GLN A 37 24.00 -3.96 26.46
CA GLN A 37 25.15 -4.84 26.60
C GLN A 37 24.94 -5.63 27.89
N ASN A 38 24.76 -6.95 27.78
CA ASN A 38 25.06 -7.88 28.86
C ASN A 38 26.00 -8.94 28.29
N GLU A 39 27.20 -8.95 28.84
CA GLU A 39 28.23 -9.93 28.59
C GLU A 39 27.73 -11.32 29.02
N LEU A 40 27.81 -12.27 28.10
CA LEU A 40 27.57 -13.70 28.36
C LEU A 40 28.82 -14.31 28.98
N THR A 41 28.79 -14.65 30.25
CA THR A 41 29.68 -15.62 30.86
C THR A 41 29.02 -16.99 30.89
N ASP A 42 29.83 -17.95 30.60
CA ASP A 42 29.71 -19.37 30.38
C ASP A 42 28.80 -20.17 31.32
N SER A 43 28.05 -21.09 30.67
CA SER A 43 27.49 -22.38 31.13
C SER A 43 27.15 -22.62 32.58
N GLN A 44 25.85 -22.82 32.90
CA GLN A 44 25.30 -23.97 33.65
C GLN A 44 23.77 -23.88 33.80
N ASP A 45 23.11 -24.99 33.50
CA ASP A 45 21.80 -25.50 33.93
C ASP A 45 20.73 -24.47 34.40
N ILE A 46 19.73 -24.20 33.54
CA ILE A 46 18.55 -23.41 33.90
C ILE A 46 17.33 -24.31 33.83
N GLU A 47 16.86 -24.73 35.03
CA GLU A 47 15.48 -25.18 35.21
C GLU A 47 14.52 -24.00 34.98
N ASP A 48 13.43 -24.29 34.24
CA ASP A 48 12.37 -23.34 33.86
C ASP A 48 11.65 -22.77 35.10
N THR A 49 11.91 -21.51 35.41
CA THR A 49 10.96 -20.64 36.11
C THR A 49 10.74 -19.41 35.24
N ILE A 50 9.58 -19.38 34.57
CA ILE A 50 9.12 -18.20 33.84
C ILE A 50 8.65 -17.19 34.94
N ASP A 51 9.53 -16.29 35.32
CA ASP A 51 9.14 -15.14 36.14
C ASP A 51 8.28 -14.19 35.30
N ALA A 52 7.00 -14.11 35.64
CA ALA A 52 5.98 -13.30 34.98
C ALA A 52 6.18 -11.77 35.15
N GLU A 53 7.29 -11.33 35.72
CA GLU A 53 7.53 -9.92 36.05
C GLU A 53 8.39 -9.15 35.02
N ASN A 54 8.86 -9.78 33.94
CA ASN A 54 9.70 -9.10 32.98
C ASN A 54 9.06 -9.03 31.56
N VAL A 55 7.73 -8.88 31.53
CA VAL A 55 7.05 -8.49 30.29
C VAL A 55 7.35 -7.01 30.07
N CYS A 56 8.34 -6.71 29.26
CA CYS A 56 8.60 -5.35 28.79
C CYS A 56 7.37 -4.86 28.03
N THR A 57 6.47 -4.17 28.73
CA THR A 57 5.35 -3.48 28.10
C THR A 57 5.94 -2.38 27.24
N PRO A 58 5.70 -2.39 25.91
CA PRO A 58 6.23 -1.35 25.05
C PRO A 58 5.70 0.00 25.51
N SER A 59 6.59 0.99 25.63
CA SER A 59 6.21 2.35 25.98
C SER A 59 5.21 2.91 24.96
N ALA A 60 4.39 3.88 25.38
CA ALA A 60 3.46 4.56 24.48
C ALA A 60 4.15 5.14 23.23
N ASP A 61 5.43 5.50 23.32
CA ASP A 61 6.25 5.94 22.19
C ASP A 61 6.67 4.77 21.29
N SER A 62 6.86 3.57 21.84
CA SER A 62 7.11 2.35 21.05
C SER A 62 5.84 1.92 20.29
N ILE A 63 4.65 2.11 20.86
CA ILE A 63 3.36 1.84 20.20
C ILE A 63 3.10 2.86 19.08
N ARG A 64 3.56 4.10 19.23
CA ARG A 64 3.53 5.11 18.15
C ARG A 64 4.40 4.74 16.95
N ALA A 65 5.43 3.91 17.13
CA ALA A 65 6.25 3.41 16.01
C ALA A 65 5.52 2.38 15.14
N TYR A 66 4.42 1.80 15.61
CA TYR A 66 3.51 0.96 14.80
C TYR A 66 2.36 1.77 14.20
N LEU A 67 2.64 2.97 13.68
CA LEU A 67 1.71 3.64 12.76
C LEU A 67 1.39 2.66 11.64
N PRO A 68 0.13 2.60 11.17
CA PRO A 68 -0.22 1.65 10.12
C PRO A 68 0.73 1.84 8.94
N LEU A 69 1.43 0.76 8.56
CA LEU A 69 2.35 0.74 7.41
C LEU A 69 1.61 0.96 6.08
N VAL A 70 0.35 1.38 6.15
CA VAL A 70 -0.54 1.59 5.01
C VAL A 70 -1.36 2.87 5.17
N SER A 71 -1.68 3.52 4.06
CA SER A 71 -2.56 4.69 4.01
C SER A 71 -3.33 4.72 2.70
N LEU A 72 -4.49 5.38 2.69
CA LEU A 72 -5.16 5.71 1.44
C LEU A 72 -4.46 6.88 0.75
N PRO A 73 -4.45 6.92 -0.60
CA PRO A 73 -3.81 8.01 -1.36
C PRO A 73 -4.53 9.35 -1.24
N LEU A 74 -5.80 9.34 -0.82
CA LEU A 74 -6.66 10.50 -0.59
C LEU A 74 -7.45 10.29 0.71
N LYS A 75 -7.98 11.37 1.29
CA LYS A 75 -8.84 11.29 2.49
C LYS A 75 -10.11 10.46 2.26
N SER A 76 -10.64 10.47 1.04
CA SER A 76 -11.79 9.66 0.64
C SER A 76 -11.56 9.06 -0.73
N ILE A 77 -12.06 7.84 -0.96
CA ILE A 77 -11.91 7.13 -2.24
C ILE A 77 -13.25 7.12 -2.96
N LYS A 78 -13.33 7.87 -4.05
CA LYS A 78 -14.44 7.82 -5.01
C LYS A 78 -13.87 7.61 -6.41
N VAL A 79 -14.23 6.49 -7.03
CA VAL A 79 -13.75 6.12 -8.37
C VAL A 79 -14.54 6.86 -9.44
N ASN A 80 -13.85 7.64 -10.26
CA ASN A 80 -14.40 8.29 -11.45
C ASN A 80 -14.26 7.41 -12.69
N SER A 81 -13.14 6.65 -12.78
CA SER A 81 -12.89 5.77 -13.90
C SER A 81 -12.09 4.54 -13.48
N PRO A 82 -12.56 3.32 -13.80
CA PRO A 82 -11.91 2.08 -13.36
C PRO A 82 -10.66 1.74 -14.20
N PHE A 83 -9.86 0.84 -13.65
CA PHE A 83 -8.76 0.17 -14.34
C PHE A 83 -9.28 -0.79 -15.42
N GLY A 84 -8.50 -0.95 -16.50
CA GLY A 84 -8.76 -1.95 -17.53
C GLY A 84 -9.24 -1.36 -18.85
N MET A 85 -9.80 -2.21 -19.71
CA MET A 85 -10.29 -1.79 -21.04
C MET A 85 -11.57 -0.95 -20.90
N ARG A 86 -11.54 0.27 -21.43
CA ARG A 86 -12.70 1.18 -21.43
C ARG A 86 -12.72 2.05 -22.68
N ARG A 87 -13.85 2.71 -22.95
CA ARG A 87 -13.89 3.76 -23.97
C ARG A 87 -12.93 4.88 -23.61
N ASP A 88 -12.15 5.33 -24.58
CA ASP A 88 -11.25 6.47 -24.38
C ASP A 88 -12.08 7.74 -24.13
N PRO A 89 -11.96 8.41 -22.98
CA PRO A 89 -12.74 9.62 -22.70
C PRO A 89 -12.43 10.79 -23.64
N MET A 90 -11.27 10.76 -24.30
CA MET A 90 -10.87 11.77 -25.30
C MET A 90 -11.20 11.37 -26.72
N ASN A 91 -11.43 10.08 -26.98
CA ASN A 91 -11.84 9.56 -28.28
C ASN A 91 -12.84 8.41 -28.11
N HIS A 92 -14.12 8.75 -27.97
CA HIS A 92 -15.21 7.81 -27.74
C HIS A 92 -15.42 6.71 -28.78
N ARG A 93 -14.72 6.81 -29.94
CA ARG A 93 -14.75 5.79 -31.00
C ARG A 93 -13.76 4.64 -30.77
N LYS A 94 -12.84 4.78 -29.80
CA LYS A 94 -11.80 3.79 -29.53
C LYS A 94 -11.89 3.26 -28.10
N ASN A 95 -11.60 1.97 -27.95
CA ASN A 95 -11.31 1.38 -26.66
C ASN A 95 -9.83 1.56 -26.33
N ARG A 96 -9.55 1.82 -25.06
CA ARG A 96 -8.19 2.00 -24.58
C ARG A 96 -8.04 1.32 -23.21
N PHE A 97 -6.86 0.74 -23.00
CA PHE A 97 -6.47 0.22 -21.69
C PHE A 97 -6.11 1.38 -20.76
N HIS A 98 -6.77 1.41 -19.61
CA HIS A 98 -6.51 2.33 -18.53
C HIS A 98 -5.60 1.66 -17.49
N SER A 99 -4.36 2.12 -17.39
CA SER A 99 -3.31 1.48 -16.57
C SER A 99 -3.41 1.77 -15.06
N GLY A 100 -4.41 2.53 -14.65
CA GLY A 100 -4.66 2.91 -13.26
C GLY A 100 -6.14 3.07 -12.97
N VAL A 101 -6.46 3.72 -11.88
CA VAL A 101 -7.79 4.16 -11.49
C VAL A 101 -7.79 5.68 -11.37
N ASP A 102 -8.82 6.35 -11.88
CA ASP A 102 -8.99 7.78 -11.69
C ASP A 102 -9.88 7.99 -10.47
N LEU A 103 -9.32 8.64 -9.45
CA LEU A 103 -9.97 8.96 -8.20
C LEU A 103 -10.41 10.41 -8.19
N ALA A 104 -11.64 10.69 -7.73
CA ALA A 104 -12.15 12.04 -7.56
C ALA A 104 -11.26 12.80 -6.57
N ALA A 105 -10.63 13.86 -7.03
CA ALA A 105 -9.73 14.69 -6.22
C ALA A 105 -9.67 16.09 -6.83
N LYS A 106 -9.79 17.13 -6.00
CA LYS A 106 -9.77 18.50 -6.47
C LYS A 106 -8.80 19.33 -5.63
N TYR A 107 -7.54 19.38 -6.09
CA TYR A 107 -6.46 20.14 -5.45
C TYR A 107 -6.30 19.83 -3.95
N GLU A 108 -6.38 18.56 -3.60
CA GLU A 108 -6.21 18.07 -2.24
C GLU A 108 -4.90 17.31 -2.06
N SER A 109 -4.49 17.12 -0.81
CA SER A 109 -3.26 16.41 -0.46
C SER A 109 -3.31 14.96 -0.94
N VAL A 110 -2.21 14.52 -1.56
CA VAL A 110 -1.98 13.16 -1.99
C VAL A 110 -0.97 12.52 -1.05
N TYR A 111 -1.29 11.32 -0.57
CA TYR A 111 -0.49 10.60 0.43
C TYR A 111 0.14 9.35 -0.17
N SER A 112 1.34 8.99 0.30
CA SER A 112 1.95 7.70 -0.04
C SER A 112 1.14 6.56 0.59
N VAL A 113 0.79 5.55 -0.20
CA VAL A 113 -0.03 4.41 0.28
C VAL A 113 0.76 3.44 1.16
N LEU A 114 2.07 3.34 0.93
CA LEU A 114 3.01 2.47 1.65
C LEU A 114 4.31 3.24 1.89
N PRO A 115 5.15 2.82 2.83
CA PRO A 115 6.51 3.35 2.94
C PRO A 115 7.34 2.91 1.72
N GLY A 116 8.30 3.75 1.32
CA GLY A 116 9.14 3.44 0.15
C GLY A 116 10.08 4.56 -0.23
N THR A 117 10.67 4.43 -1.41
CA THR A 117 11.60 5.42 -1.96
C THR A 117 11.02 6.01 -3.24
N VAL A 118 11.06 7.32 -3.36
CA VAL A 118 10.64 8.02 -4.59
C VAL A 118 11.59 7.65 -5.73
N SER A 119 11.15 6.78 -6.63
CA SER A 119 11.93 6.34 -7.78
C SER A 119 11.92 7.34 -8.94
N ALA A 120 10.85 8.13 -9.06
CA ALA A 120 10.74 9.21 -10.03
C ALA A 120 9.79 10.31 -9.53
N ALA A 121 10.13 11.55 -9.83
CA ALA A 121 9.28 12.73 -9.67
C ALA A 121 9.60 13.72 -10.77
N GLY A 122 8.57 14.23 -11.47
CA GLY A 122 8.80 15.10 -12.62
C GLY A 122 7.54 15.38 -13.41
N TYR A 123 7.73 15.79 -14.67
CA TYR A 123 6.65 16.09 -15.60
C TYR A 123 6.72 15.18 -16.83
N SER A 124 5.56 14.72 -17.29
CA SER A 124 5.40 14.03 -18.57
C SER A 124 4.26 14.67 -19.36
N GLU A 125 4.36 14.67 -20.68
CA GLU A 125 3.38 15.32 -21.55
C GLU A 125 1.95 14.80 -21.32
N ASN A 126 1.77 13.51 -21.25
CA ASN A 126 0.46 12.89 -21.05
C ASN A 126 -0.02 12.91 -19.59
N GLY A 127 0.84 12.54 -18.66
CA GLY A 127 0.50 12.38 -17.23
C GLY A 127 0.65 13.63 -16.38
N GLY A 128 1.22 14.72 -16.95
CA GLY A 128 1.52 15.94 -16.20
C GLY A 128 2.58 15.73 -15.13
N ASN A 129 2.47 16.47 -14.04
CA ASN A 129 3.31 16.26 -12.87
C ASN A 129 2.98 14.89 -12.25
N TYR A 130 4.01 14.12 -11.98
CA TYR A 130 3.86 12.79 -11.44
C TYR A 130 4.91 12.46 -10.38
N ILE A 131 4.56 11.52 -9.52
CA ILE A 131 5.45 10.91 -8.53
C ILE A 131 5.29 9.41 -8.67
N THR A 132 6.40 8.67 -8.63
CA THR A 132 6.42 7.21 -8.51
C THR A 132 7.20 6.83 -7.27
N VAL A 133 6.58 6.08 -6.38
CA VAL A 133 7.21 5.53 -5.17
C VAL A 133 7.41 4.04 -5.38
N ASP A 134 8.62 3.58 -5.13
CA ASP A 134 9.00 2.16 -5.15
C ASP A 134 8.87 1.61 -3.73
N HIS A 135 8.07 0.56 -3.58
CA HIS A 135 7.80 -0.14 -2.33
C HIS A 135 8.47 -1.52 -2.29
N GLY A 136 9.44 -1.79 -3.17
CA GLY A 136 10.12 -3.08 -3.34
C GLY A 136 9.39 -4.01 -4.32
N VAL A 137 8.36 -4.72 -3.87
CA VAL A 137 7.59 -5.67 -4.72
C VAL A 137 6.78 -4.95 -5.80
N CYS A 138 6.24 -3.78 -5.47
CA CYS A 138 5.46 -2.96 -6.41
C CYS A 138 5.86 -1.49 -6.32
N SER A 139 5.48 -0.74 -7.34
CA SER A 139 5.61 0.72 -7.38
C SER A 139 4.25 1.36 -7.65
N CYS A 140 3.96 2.42 -6.91
CA CYS A 140 2.76 3.24 -7.06
C CYS A 140 3.09 4.56 -7.76
N SER A 141 2.28 4.93 -8.74
CA SER A 141 2.44 6.21 -9.43
C SER A 141 1.19 7.07 -9.27
N TYR A 142 1.42 8.35 -9.02
CA TYR A 142 0.45 9.39 -8.75
C TYR A 142 0.60 10.47 -9.82
N LEU A 143 -0.38 10.63 -10.72
CA LEU A 143 -0.30 11.50 -11.90
C LEU A 143 -1.31 12.65 -11.83
N HIS A 144 -1.18 13.58 -12.76
CA HIS A 144 -2.01 14.79 -12.92
C HIS A 144 -1.91 15.76 -11.74
N LEU A 145 -0.79 15.70 -10.99
CA LEU A 145 -0.59 16.53 -9.81
C LEU A 145 -0.48 18.02 -10.18
N SER A 146 -1.00 18.90 -9.32
CA SER A 146 -0.74 20.34 -9.41
C SER A 146 0.61 20.69 -8.80
N LYS A 147 1.05 19.95 -7.76
CA LYS A 147 2.32 20.18 -7.07
C LYS A 147 2.97 18.86 -6.67
N ILE A 148 4.29 18.78 -6.90
CA ILE A 148 5.17 17.72 -6.40
C ILE A 148 5.74 18.20 -5.06
N GLY A 149 5.63 17.39 -4.02
CA GLY A 149 6.10 17.72 -2.67
C GLY A 149 7.34 16.95 -2.22
N VAL A 150 7.88 16.07 -3.06
CA VAL A 150 9.01 15.17 -2.75
C VAL A 150 9.97 15.11 -3.92
N SER A 151 11.20 14.67 -3.65
CA SER A 151 12.27 14.55 -4.66
C SER A 151 12.63 13.08 -4.90
N LYS A 152 13.16 12.77 -6.11
CA LYS A 152 13.70 11.46 -6.43
C LYS A 152 14.79 11.07 -5.42
N GLY A 153 14.75 9.81 -4.95
CA GLY A 153 15.64 9.26 -3.92
C GLY A 153 15.16 9.50 -2.49
N GLN A 154 14.16 10.34 -2.26
CA GLN A 154 13.62 10.61 -0.94
C GLN A 154 12.84 9.38 -0.42
N HIS A 155 13.07 9.01 0.85
CA HIS A 155 12.23 8.04 1.57
C HIS A 155 10.95 8.71 2.04
N VAL A 156 9.84 7.99 1.92
CA VAL A 156 8.52 8.44 2.36
C VAL A 156 7.85 7.36 3.20
N ASN A 157 7.10 7.79 4.21
CA ASN A 157 6.28 6.91 5.04
C ASN A 157 4.86 6.78 4.47
N ALA A 158 4.14 5.72 4.85
CA ALA A 158 2.70 5.63 4.58
C ALA A 158 1.98 6.83 5.22
N GLY A 159 1.02 7.43 4.51
CA GLY A 159 0.31 8.61 4.98
C GLY A 159 1.09 9.92 4.91
N GLN A 160 2.35 9.90 4.50
CA GLN A 160 3.09 11.13 4.26
C GLN A 160 2.54 11.85 3.03
N VAL A 161 2.34 13.17 3.13
CA VAL A 161 1.96 14.01 1.99
C VAL A 161 3.12 14.06 1.00
N ILE A 162 2.85 13.63 -0.24
CA ILE A 162 3.84 13.61 -1.32
C ILE A 162 3.58 14.66 -2.40
N GLY A 163 2.34 15.16 -2.50
CA GLY A 163 1.98 16.16 -3.50
C GLY A 163 0.54 16.64 -3.32
N ILE A 164 0.09 17.40 -4.30
CA ILE A 164 -1.30 17.92 -4.39
C ILE A 164 -1.89 17.42 -5.70
N SER A 165 -3.09 16.85 -5.67
CA SER A 165 -3.86 16.47 -6.85
C SER A 165 -4.15 17.67 -7.75
N GLY A 166 -4.45 17.44 -9.02
CA GLY A 166 -4.67 18.56 -9.94
C GLY A 166 -5.24 18.12 -11.27
N ASN A 167 -4.83 18.83 -12.33
CA ASN A 167 -5.30 18.65 -13.70
C ASN A 167 -4.16 18.89 -14.71
N SER A 168 -2.93 18.53 -14.37
CA SER A 168 -1.78 18.73 -15.26
C SER A 168 -1.64 17.62 -16.29
N GLY A 169 -0.99 17.93 -17.42
CA GLY A 169 -0.80 17.00 -18.55
C GLY A 169 -1.91 17.06 -19.58
N GLN A 170 -1.69 16.42 -20.72
CA GLN A 170 -2.62 16.47 -21.87
C GLN A 170 -3.74 15.43 -21.80
N ARG A 171 -3.56 14.36 -21.00
CA ARG A 171 -4.54 13.26 -20.94
C ARG A 171 -5.40 13.30 -19.69
N THR A 172 -5.97 14.45 -19.43
CA THR A 172 -6.91 14.69 -18.34
C THR A 172 -8.15 15.40 -18.85
N THR A 173 -9.30 15.14 -18.24
CA THR A 173 -10.59 15.76 -18.57
C THR A 173 -11.12 16.63 -17.44
N GLY A 174 -10.32 16.88 -16.43
CA GLY A 174 -10.65 17.66 -15.23
C GLY A 174 -9.86 17.23 -14.00
N PRO A 175 -9.94 17.95 -12.89
CA PRO A 175 -9.18 17.63 -11.68
C PRO A 175 -9.51 16.23 -11.14
N HIS A 176 -8.47 15.40 -10.99
CA HIS A 176 -8.54 14.06 -10.41
C HIS A 176 -7.13 13.56 -10.04
N LEU A 177 -7.05 12.46 -9.33
CA LEU A 177 -5.81 11.70 -9.15
C LEU A 177 -5.86 10.43 -10.00
N HIS A 178 -4.96 10.31 -10.97
CA HIS A 178 -4.70 9.03 -11.60
C HIS A 178 -3.72 8.23 -10.74
N PHE A 179 -4.18 7.11 -10.20
CA PHE A 179 -3.40 6.22 -9.35
C PHE A 179 -3.16 4.89 -10.06
N SER A 180 -1.91 4.50 -10.25
CA SER A 180 -1.55 3.25 -10.90
C SER A 180 -0.53 2.45 -10.11
N VAL A 181 -0.61 1.14 -10.23
CA VAL A 181 0.24 0.17 -9.53
C VAL A 181 0.92 -0.72 -10.55
N ARG A 182 2.24 -0.89 -10.41
CA ARG A 182 3.05 -1.81 -11.21
C ARG A 182 3.82 -2.72 -10.28
N CYS A 183 3.66 -4.02 -10.43
CA CYS A 183 4.41 -5.00 -9.66
C CYS A 183 5.32 -5.81 -10.58
N ASN A 184 6.38 -6.38 -10.02
CA ASN A 184 7.23 -7.32 -10.70
C ASN A 184 6.56 -8.71 -10.72
N ASP A 185 6.47 -9.32 -11.89
CA ASP A 185 6.16 -10.74 -12.02
C ASP A 185 7.32 -11.44 -12.78
N SER A 186 7.25 -12.75 -12.93
CA SER A 186 8.26 -13.55 -13.64
C SER A 186 8.54 -13.11 -15.09
N ARG A 187 7.66 -12.30 -15.67
CA ARG A 187 7.73 -11.78 -17.04
C ARG A 187 8.02 -10.28 -17.09
N GLY A 188 8.34 -9.65 -15.95
CA GLY A 188 8.65 -8.22 -15.83
C GLY A 188 7.57 -7.39 -15.16
N LYS A 189 7.70 -6.06 -15.25
CA LYS A 189 6.76 -5.12 -14.61
C LYS A 189 5.43 -5.05 -15.35
N LYS A 190 4.34 -5.35 -14.66
CA LYS A 190 2.96 -5.23 -15.18
C LYS A 190 2.11 -4.29 -14.35
N TYR A 191 1.11 -3.70 -15.00
CA TYR A 191 0.06 -2.96 -14.30
C TYR A 191 -0.91 -3.93 -13.62
N PHE A 192 -1.20 -3.66 -12.36
CA PHE A 192 -2.20 -4.36 -11.57
C PHE A 192 -3.38 -3.44 -11.30
N ASN A 193 -4.55 -4.04 -11.07
CA ASN A 193 -5.72 -3.27 -10.68
C ASN A 193 -5.48 -2.61 -9.31
N PRO A 194 -5.39 -1.26 -9.24
CA PRO A 194 -5.10 -0.56 -8.00
C PRO A 194 -6.14 -0.79 -6.92
N MET A 195 -7.38 -1.13 -7.29
CA MET A 195 -8.46 -1.38 -6.32
C MET A 195 -8.17 -2.56 -5.39
N LEU A 196 -7.32 -3.51 -5.81
CA LEU A 196 -6.88 -4.61 -4.95
C LEU A 196 -6.02 -4.11 -3.79
N ILE A 197 -5.08 -3.19 -4.07
CA ILE A 197 -4.25 -2.58 -3.02
C ILE A 197 -5.09 -1.65 -2.15
N LEU A 198 -5.95 -0.82 -2.74
CA LEU A 198 -6.82 0.07 -1.97
C LEU A 198 -7.80 -0.69 -1.06
N GLY A 199 -8.30 -1.85 -1.52
CA GLY A 199 -9.12 -2.76 -0.71
C GLY A 199 -8.34 -3.30 0.49
N PHE A 200 -7.14 -3.84 0.25
CA PHE A 200 -6.26 -4.32 1.31
C PHE A 200 -5.93 -3.22 2.33
N VAL A 201 -5.53 -2.03 1.86
CA VAL A 201 -5.24 -0.87 2.72
C VAL A 201 -6.45 -0.54 3.61
N LYS A 202 -7.65 -0.50 3.03
CA LYS A 202 -8.88 -0.22 3.78
C LYS A 202 -9.14 -1.26 4.87
N GLU A 203 -8.95 -2.55 4.56
CA GLU A 203 -9.10 -3.63 5.56
C GLU A 203 -8.09 -3.49 6.70
N GLN A 204 -6.81 -3.20 6.40
CA GLN A 204 -5.80 -3.00 7.43
C GLN A 204 -6.13 -1.82 8.34
N LEU A 205 -6.61 -0.71 7.78
CA LEU A 205 -7.00 0.46 8.56
C LEU A 205 -8.22 0.17 9.45
N LEU A 206 -9.19 -0.61 8.98
CA LEU A 206 -10.35 -1.03 9.78
C LEU A 206 -9.95 -1.96 10.94
N GLN A 207 -9.06 -2.93 10.68
CA GLN A 207 -8.53 -3.82 11.73
C GLN A 207 -7.76 -3.05 12.79
N TYR A 208 -6.94 -2.08 12.37
CA TYR A 208 -6.22 -1.22 13.31
C TYR A 208 -7.15 -0.39 14.20
N GLN A 209 -8.25 0.17 13.65
CA GLN A 209 -9.24 0.91 14.42
C GLN A 209 -10.00 0.06 15.45
N GLN A 210 -10.19 -1.24 15.16
CA GLN A 210 -10.87 -2.17 16.07
C GLN A 210 -9.96 -2.68 17.19
N SER A 211 -8.63 -2.51 17.06
CA SER A 211 -7.63 -2.94 18.05
C SER A 211 -7.26 -1.86 19.05
N GLN A 212 -7.84 -0.66 18.94
CA GLN A 212 -7.66 0.48 19.86
C GLN A 212 -8.76 0.52 20.92
#